data_2d8d8aa111d6857424a04bb450a64cc0
#
_entry.id   2d8d8aa111d6857424a04bb450a64cc0
#
_cell.length_a   1.000
_cell.length_b   1.000
_cell.length_c   1.000
_cell.angle_alpha   90.00
_cell.angle_beta   90.00
_cell.angle_gamma   90.00
#
_symmetry.space_group_name_H-M   'P 1'
#
loop_
_entity.id
_entity.type
_entity.pdbx_description
1 polymer ?
#
loop_
_entity_poly.entity_id
_entity_poly.type
_entity_poly.pdbx_seq_one_letter_code
_entity_poly.pdbx_strand_id
1 'polypeptide(L)'
;IRKRLVEARDAGNGVILITTKKGQAGKARFSANFSYSASWLPEDPDQWGGNYERRYHLEALYNTLAPYKTADGTWKLPESYEEVYENRQDKGPMYNWFWGTTRPQNAIALQDSLNSFYNNSTHWWKQNYQVAKVLNANLQASGGNENVRYMIGAGYYDEEGIAVNTGFTRFNVLTNLTAMPAKKLRMDGQFSLTYRDRSRG
;
A
#
# COMPACT_ATOMS: atom_id res chain seq x y z
N ILE A 1 -21.24 -19.97 39.43
CA ILE A 1 -21.33 -19.18 38.19
C ILE A 1 -22.30 -19.87 37.24
N ARG A 2 -23.57 -19.41 37.23
CA ARG A 2 -24.55 -19.93 36.26
C ARG A 2 -24.38 -19.18 34.95
N LYS A 3 -23.87 -19.86 33.92
CA LYS A 3 -23.99 -19.41 32.54
C LYS A 3 -25.46 -19.39 32.19
N ARG A 4 -26.07 -18.22 32.00
CA ARG A 4 -27.35 -18.12 31.28
C ARG A 4 -27.01 -18.34 29.80
N LEU A 5 -27.26 -19.53 29.33
CA LEU A 5 -27.48 -19.78 27.90
C LEU A 5 -28.80 -19.09 27.56
N VAL A 6 -28.73 -18.01 26.81
CA VAL A 6 -29.87 -17.47 26.11
C VAL A 6 -30.11 -18.43 24.94
N GLU A 7 -31.06 -19.29 25.02
CA GLU A 7 -31.55 -20.07 23.90
C GLU A 7 -32.13 -19.11 22.87
N ALA A 8 -31.36 -18.78 21.85
CA ALA A 8 -31.89 -18.18 20.64
C ALA A 8 -32.52 -19.30 19.79
N ARG A 9 -33.83 -19.53 19.97
CA ARG A 9 -34.56 -20.60 19.28
C ARG A 9 -34.78 -20.38 17.79
N ASP A 10 -34.45 -19.21 17.22
CA ASP A 10 -34.80 -18.87 15.84
C ASP A 10 -33.66 -18.22 14.99
N ALA A 11 -32.41 -18.35 15.39
CA ALA A 11 -31.32 -17.84 14.57
C ALA A 11 -30.64 -18.99 13.81
N GLY A 12 -31.03 -19.21 12.58
CA GLY A 12 -30.45 -20.22 11.69
C GLY A 12 -28.97 -20.05 11.36
N ASN A 13 -28.29 -18.98 11.86
CA ASN A 13 -26.91 -18.62 11.55
C ASN A 13 -25.98 -18.59 12.77
N GLY A 14 -26.37 -19.09 13.93
CA GLY A 14 -25.56 -19.07 15.14
C GLY A 14 -25.41 -17.66 15.77
N VAL A 15 -25.09 -17.62 17.08
CA VAL A 15 -24.88 -16.37 17.82
C VAL A 15 -23.46 -16.35 18.36
N ILE A 16 -22.73 -15.28 18.06
CA ILE A 16 -21.41 -14.99 18.63
C ILE A 16 -21.59 -14.08 19.83
N LEU A 17 -21.38 -14.59 21.05
CA LEU A 17 -21.41 -13.79 22.27
C LEU A 17 -20.00 -13.28 22.59
N ILE A 18 -19.79 -11.98 22.43
CA ILE A 18 -18.52 -11.33 22.80
C ILE A 18 -18.66 -10.74 24.20
N THR A 19 -17.88 -11.23 25.15
CA THR A 19 -17.80 -10.66 26.49
C THR A 19 -16.51 -9.88 26.64
N THR A 20 -16.63 -8.56 26.83
CA THR A 20 -15.48 -7.69 27.08
C THR A 20 -14.93 -7.88 28.49
N LYS A 21 -13.62 -7.64 28.66
CA LYS A 21 -12.98 -7.65 29.98
C LYS A 21 -13.62 -6.60 30.88
N LYS A 22 -13.93 -6.97 32.11
CA LYS A 22 -14.48 -6.07 33.15
C LYS A 22 -13.44 -5.83 34.23
N GLY A 23 -13.57 -4.72 34.95
CA GLY A 23 -12.78 -4.42 36.13
C GLY A 23 -12.95 -5.49 37.20
N GLN A 24 -11.90 -5.79 37.92
CA GLN A 24 -11.90 -6.71 39.07
C GLN A 24 -11.67 -5.92 40.37
N ALA A 25 -12.30 -6.39 41.44
CA ALA A 25 -12.02 -5.83 42.78
C ALA A 25 -10.57 -6.12 43.16
N GLY A 26 -9.88 -5.17 43.72
CA GLY A 26 -8.50 -5.27 44.17
C GLY A 26 -7.69 -4.01 43.86
N LYS A 27 -6.40 -4.07 44.16
CA LYS A 27 -5.45 -2.98 43.87
C LYS A 27 -5.45 -2.61 42.38
N ALA A 28 -5.22 -1.36 42.09
CA ALA A 28 -5.07 -0.89 40.72
C ALA A 28 -3.94 -1.66 40.01
N ARG A 29 -4.24 -2.17 38.83
CA ARG A 29 -3.30 -2.85 37.96
C ARG A 29 -3.18 -2.08 36.65
N PHE A 30 -1.95 -1.85 36.24
CA PHE A 30 -1.63 -1.19 34.98
C PHE A 30 -0.99 -2.22 34.06
N SER A 31 -1.34 -2.17 32.79
CA SER A 31 -0.64 -2.90 31.76
C SER A 31 -0.40 -1.99 30.56
N ALA A 32 0.79 -2.09 30.00
CA ALA A 32 1.17 -1.40 28.79
C ALA A 32 1.70 -2.46 27.81
N ASN A 33 1.26 -2.35 26.57
CA ASN A 33 1.78 -3.15 25.47
C ASN A 33 2.16 -2.20 24.36
N PHE A 34 3.38 -2.39 23.87
CA PHE A 34 3.93 -1.62 22.77
C PHE A 34 4.54 -2.58 21.75
N SER A 35 4.21 -2.41 20.49
CA SER A 35 4.84 -3.13 19.40
C SER A 35 5.14 -2.18 18.25
N TYR A 36 6.30 -2.37 17.66
CA TYR A 36 6.74 -1.68 16.45
C TYR A 36 7.22 -2.74 15.46
N SER A 37 6.77 -2.63 14.24
CA SER A 37 7.23 -3.47 13.15
C SER A 37 7.53 -2.63 11.91
N ALA A 38 8.50 -3.09 11.15
CA ALA A 38 8.83 -2.51 9.85
C ALA A 38 8.86 -3.64 8.82
N SER A 39 8.33 -3.36 7.64
CA SER A 39 8.32 -4.30 6.53
C SER A 39 8.94 -3.65 5.32
N TRP A 40 9.92 -4.33 4.77
CA TRP A 40 10.61 -3.91 3.55
C TRP A 40 10.01 -4.62 2.36
N LEU A 41 10.06 -3.97 1.24
CA LEU A 41 9.81 -4.61 -0.04
C LEU A 41 10.81 -5.74 -0.28
N PRO A 42 10.41 -6.78 -1.02
CA PRO A 42 11.36 -7.69 -1.61
C PRO A 42 12.36 -6.93 -2.47
N GLU A 43 13.48 -7.57 -2.77
CA GLU A 43 14.52 -7.00 -3.61
C GLU A 43 13.93 -6.43 -4.90
N ASP A 44 14.35 -5.22 -5.21
CA ASP A 44 13.89 -4.50 -6.40
C ASP A 44 14.35 -5.26 -7.65
N PRO A 45 13.44 -5.66 -8.52
CA PRO A 45 13.86 -6.31 -9.76
C PRO A 45 14.72 -5.35 -10.59
N ASP A 46 15.78 -5.87 -11.18
CA ASP A 46 16.63 -5.11 -12.09
C ASP A 46 15.78 -4.44 -13.18
N GLN A 47 15.81 -3.13 -13.19
CA GLN A 47 15.07 -2.34 -14.17
C GLN A 47 16.06 -1.68 -15.13
N TRP A 48 15.84 -1.93 -16.38
CA TRP A 48 16.55 -1.20 -17.42
C TRP A 48 15.85 0.14 -17.63
N GLY A 49 16.62 1.21 -17.63
CA GLY A 49 16.08 2.54 -17.81
C GLY A 49 17.07 3.50 -18.47
N GLY A 50 16.58 4.66 -18.88
CA GLY A 50 17.37 5.69 -19.54
C GLY A 50 17.98 5.21 -20.85
N ASN A 51 19.28 5.41 -21.01
CA ASN A 51 20.01 5.01 -22.23
C ASN A 51 19.94 3.53 -22.54
N TYR A 52 19.92 2.67 -21.53
CA TYR A 52 19.86 1.21 -21.75
C TYR A 52 18.52 0.79 -22.30
N GLU A 53 17.43 1.32 -21.76
CA GLU A 53 16.07 1.05 -22.26
C GLU A 53 15.92 1.55 -23.71
N ARG A 54 16.35 2.79 -23.95
CA ARG A 54 16.34 3.36 -25.29
C ARG A 54 17.11 2.50 -26.29
N ARG A 55 18.34 2.12 -25.95
CA ARG A 55 19.19 1.28 -26.79
C ARG A 55 18.54 -0.07 -27.08
N TYR A 56 17.96 -0.70 -26.05
CA TYR A 56 17.25 -1.96 -26.20
C TYR A 56 16.08 -1.85 -27.20
N HIS A 57 15.27 -0.82 -27.08
CA HIS A 57 14.16 -0.59 -28.00
C HIS A 57 14.62 -0.30 -29.42
N LEU A 58 15.69 0.46 -29.60
CA LEU A 58 16.28 0.71 -30.92
C LEU A 58 16.78 -0.58 -31.55
N GLU A 59 17.49 -1.39 -30.79
CA GLU A 59 18.03 -2.66 -31.26
C GLU A 59 16.93 -3.68 -31.57
N ALA A 60 15.89 -3.74 -30.75
CA ALA A 60 14.72 -4.57 -31.02
C ALA A 60 14.00 -4.17 -32.30
N LEU A 61 13.82 -2.87 -32.54
CA LEU A 61 13.24 -2.35 -33.77
C LEU A 61 14.13 -2.64 -34.98
N TYR A 62 15.42 -2.43 -34.86
CA TYR A 62 16.36 -2.74 -35.91
C TYR A 62 16.30 -4.21 -36.31
N ASN A 63 16.28 -5.12 -35.33
CA ASN A 63 16.21 -6.55 -35.56
C ASN A 63 14.85 -7.04 -36.12
N THR A 64 13.79 -6.26 -35.94
CA THR A 64 12.46 -6.62 -36.48
C THR A 64 12.19 -6.03 -37.84
N LEU A 65 13.08 -5.18 -38.36
CA LEU A 65 12.92 -4.59 -39.67
C LEU A 65 13.26 -5.56 -40.78
N ALA A 66 12.31 -5.72 -41.66
CA ALA A 66 12.57 -6.49 -42.89
C ALA A 66 13.56 -5.73 -43.78
N PRO A 67 14.33 -6.45 -44.60
CA PRO A 67 15.11 -5.83 -45.65
C PRO A 67 14.24 -4.93 -46.50
N TYR A 68 14.74 -3.78 -46.87
CA TYR A 68 14.06 -2.88 -47.79
C TYR A 68 14.68 -2.94 -49.19
N LYS A 69 13.92 -2.51 -50.20
CA LYS A 69 14.34 -2.53 -51.57
C LYS A 69 14.83 -1.13 -51.98
N THR A 70 16.08 -1.05 -52.41
CA THR A 70 16.67 0.17 -52.93
C THR A 70 16.11 0.54 -54.31
N ALA A 71 16.37 1.75 -54.77
CA ALA A 71 15.84 2.26 -56.03
C ALA A 71 16.28 1.44 -57.26
N ASP A 72 17.45 0.77 -57.18
CA ASP A 72 17.97 -0.12 -58.18
C ASP A 72 17.36 -1.55 -58.11
N GLY A 73 16.48 -1.79 -57.14
CA GLY A 73 15.81 -3.07 -56.96
C GLY A 73 16.54 -4.07 -56.07
N THR A 74 17.69 -3.72 -55.49
CA THR A 74 18.46 -4.57 -54.60
C THR A 74 17.89 -4.59 -53.20
N TRP A 75 17.85 -5.77 -52.57
CA TRP A 75 17.47 -5.90 -51.16
C TRP A 75 18.66 -5.55 -50.26
N LYS A 76 18.43 -4.63 -49.31
CA LYS A 76 19.42 -4.18 -48.33
C LYS A 76 18.86 -4.24 -46.93
N LEU A 77 19.72 -4.57 -45.95
CA LEU A 77 19.44 -4.38 -44.53
C LEU A 77 19.89 -3.00 -44.12
N PRO A 78 19.14 -2.28 -43.27
CA PRO A 78 19.57 -1.02 -42.74
C PRO A 78 20.90 -1.13 -41.96
N GLU A 79 21.80 -0.19 -42.14
CA GLU A 79 23.09 -0.15 -41.46
C GLU A 79 23.13 0.86 -40.32
N SER A 80 22.15 1.78 -40.29
CA SER A 80 22.05 2.80 -39.22
C SER A 80 20.60 2.99 -38.77
N TYR A 81 20.42 3.65 -37.62
CA TYR A 81 19.11 4.01 -37.13
C TYR A 81 18.41 5.04 -38.00
N GLU A 82 19.15 5.95 -38.61
CA GLU A 82 18.66 6.95 -39.57
C GLU A 82 18.10 6.23 -40.81
N GLU A 83 18.83 5.26 -41.34
CA GLU A 83 18.42 4.45 -42.49
C GLU A 83 17.18 3.61 -42.16
N VAL A 84 17.09 3.09 -40.94
CA VAL A 84 15.87 2.44 -40.41
C VAL A 84 14.70 3.40 -40.42
N TYR A 85 14.91 4.64 -39.98
CA TYR A 85 13.87 5.66 -39.96
C TYR A 85 13.39 6.02 -41.37
N GLU A 86 14.30 6.24 -42.28
CA GLU A 86 13.99 6.66 -43.67
C GLU A 86 13.25 5.57 -44.45
N ASN A 87 13.55 4.33 -44.16
CA ASN A 87 12.96 3.20 -44.88
C ASN A 87 11.81 2.51 -44.12
N ARG A 88 11.36 3.15 -43.04
CA ARG A 88 10.24 2.61 -42.27
C ARG A 88 8.95 2.52 -43.08
N GLN A 89 8.19 1.48 -42.83
CA GLN A 89 6.80 1.39 -43.27
C GLN A 89 5.88 1.82 -42.11
N ASP A 90 4.74 2.44 -42.41
CA ASP A 90 3.76 2.77 -41.40
C ASP A 90 3.19 1.50 -40.77
N LYS A 91 3.63 1.21 -39.54
CA LYS A 91 3.27 0.00 -38.79
C LYS A 91 2.29 0.27 -37.64
N GLY A 92 1.64 1.40 -37.69
CA GLY A 92 0.64 1.79 -36.71
C GLY A 92 1.06 2.91 -35.75
N PRO A 93 0.15 3.36 -34.86
CA PRO A 93 0.35 4.55 -34.03
C PRO A 93 1.57 4.47 -33.11
N MET A 94 1.86 3.31 -32.53
CA MET A 94 3.01 3.13 -31.63
C MET A 94 4.35 3.26 -32.35
N TYR A 95 4.45 2.73 -33.55
CA TYR A 95 5.64 2.84 -34.38
C TYR A 95 5.88 4.30 -34.79
N ASN A 96 4.80 4.98 -35.24
CA ASN A 96 4.87 6.38 -35.61
C ASN A 96 5.19 7.30 -34.41
N TRP A 97 4.67 7.00 -33.24
CA TRP A 97 5.00 7.72 -32.02
C TRP A 97 6.49 7.59 -31.68
N PHE A 98 7.06 6.40 -31.78
CA PHE A 98 8.44 6.13 -31.43
C PHE A 98 9.43 6.77 -32.42
N TRP A 99 9.16 6.65 -33.71
CA TRP A 99 10.04 7.10 -34.78
C TRP A 99 9.75 8.54 -35.26
N GLY A 100 8.59 9.08 -34.89
CA GLY A 100 8.04 10.33 -35.44
C GLY A 100 7.35 10.12 -36.78
N THR A 101 6.41 11.02 -37.09
CA THR A 101 5.58 10.90 -38.30
C THR A 101 6.10 11.72 -39.47
N THR A 102 6.73 12.85 -39.19
CA THR A 102 7.03 13.87 -40.20
C THR A 102 8.50 14.23 -40.33
N ARG A 103 9.25 14.15 -39.22
CA ARG A 103 10.67 14.55 -39.20
C ARG A 103 11.46 13.63 -38.27
N PRO A 104 12.67 13.18 -38.67
CA PRO A 104 13.54 12.35 -37.87
C PRO A 104 13.85 12.95 -36.48
N GLN A 105 14.05 14.26 -36.43
CA GLN A 105 14.37 14.96 -35.17
C GLN A 105 13.23 14.94 -34.14
N ASN A 106 12.02 14.59 -34.55
CA ASN A 106 10.88 14.41 -33.64
C ASN A 106 10.72 12.97 -33.19
N ALA A 107 11.49 12.03 -33.74
CA ALA A 107 11.45 10.65 -33.34
C ALA A 107 12.14 10.49 -31.97
N ILE A 108 11.44 9.91 -31.00
CA ILE A 108 12.01 9.66 -29.66
C ILE A 108 13.28 8.82 -29.74
N ALA A 109 13.34 7.86 -30.66
CA ALA A 109 14.49 7.01 -30.87
C ALA A 109 15.75 7.78 -31.28
N LEU A 110 15.62 8.89 -32.00
CA LEU A 110 16.72 9.71 -32.52
C LEU A 110 16.98 10.97 -31.69
N GLN A 111 16.33 11.13 -30.55
CA GLN A 111 16.55 12.25 -29.65
C GLN A 111 17.97 12.20 -29.05
N ASP A 112 18.47 13.38 -28.69
CA ASP A 112 19.77 13.52 -28.06
C ASP A 112 19.87 12.62 -26.81
N SER A 113 20.90 11.78 -26.80
CA SER A 113 21.18 10.86 -25.70
C SER A 113 21.51 11.56 -24.39
N LEU A 114 21.86 12.84 -24.43
CA LEU A 114 22.13 13.68 -23.26
C LEU A 114 20.87 14.39 -22.73
N ASN A 115 19.78 14.34 -23.48
CA ASN A 115 18.54 14.96 -23.03
C ASN A 115 17.91 14.14 -21.91
N SER A 116 17.86 14.71 -20.72
CA SER A 116 17.32 14.06 -19.52
C SER A 116 15.86 13.64 -19.65
N PHE A 117 15.07 14.32 -20.46
CA PHE A 117 13.68 13.98 -20.69
C PHE A 117 13.51 12.59 -21.35
N TYR A 118 14.39 12.25 -22.28
CA TYR A 118 14.33 10.97 -23.02
C TYR A 118 15.23 9.88 -22.48
N ASN A 119 16.21 10.25 -21.67
CA ASN A 119 17.22 9.31 -21.17
C ASN A 119 17.25 9.25 -19.65
N ASN A 120 16.33 9.92 -18.97
CA ASN A 120 16.23 9.87 -17.53
C ASN A 120 15.62 8.53 -17.10
N SER A 121 16.34 7.87 -16.24
CA SER A 121 15.90 6.63 -15.61
C SER A 121 15.04 6.96 -14.41
N THR A 122 13.74 6.89 -14.52
CA THR A 122 12.85 7.04 -13.38
C THR A 122 12.70 5.71 -12.66
N HIS A 123 13.20 5.64 -11.46
CA HIS A 123 13.10 4.46 -10.63
C HIS A 123 11.70 4.40 -9.99
N TRP A 124 10.69 3.96 -10.75
CA TRP A 124 9.29 3.95 -10.35
C TRP A 124 9.03 3.18 -9.05
N TRP A 125 9.80 2.14 -8.80
CA TRP A 125 9.70 1.36 -7.58
C TRP A 125 9.99 2.19 -6.34
N LYS A 126 11.10 2.95 -6.35
CA LYS A 126 11.46 3.85 -5.25
C LYS A 126 10.53 5.05 -5.09
N GLN A 127 9.87 5.45 -6.18
CA GLN A 127 8.91 6.56 -6.15
C GLN A 127 7.55 6.17 -5.57
N ASN A 128 7.12 4.93 -5.79
CA ASN A 128 5.79 4.48 -5.42
C ASN A 128 5.77 3.67 -4.11
N TYR A 129 6.92 3.20 -3.66
CA TYR A 129 7.00 2.32 -2.49
C TYR A 129 7.98 2.83 -1.45
N GLN A 130 7.70 2.48 -0.22
CA GLN A 130 8.48 2.86 0.96
C GLN A 130 8.52 1.71 1.96
N VAL A 131 9.34 1.84 3.00
CA VAL A 131 9.32 0.91 4.13
C VAL A 131 8.03 1.12 4.92
N ALA A 132 7.19 0.11 4.97
CA ALA A 132 5.99 0.14 5.79
C ALA A 132 6.36 0.06 7.28
N LYS A 133 5.66 0.83 8.10
CA LYS A 133 5.87 0.88 9.55
C LYS A 133 4.53 0.73 10.25
N VAL A 134 4.53 -0.04 11.31
CA VAL A 134 3.34 -0.20 12.16
C VAL A 134 3.74 0.03 13.62
N LEU A 135 3.06 0.98 14.23
CA LEU A 135 3.15 1.27 15.65
C LEU A 135 1.84 0.88 16.32
N ASN A 136 1.90 0.06 17.36
CA ASN A 136 0.74 -0.30 18.16
C ASN A 136 1.06 -0.13 19.64
N ALA A 137 0.34 0.75 20.30
CA ALA A 137 0.48 1.04 21.72
C ALA A 137 -0.86 0.88 22.41
N ASN A 138 -0.90 0.08 23.48
CA ASN A 138 -2.10 -0.12 24.28
C ASN A 138 -1.76 0.05 25.76
N LEU A 139 -2.57 0.84 26.41
CA LEU A 139 -2.51 1.07 27.84
C LEU A 139 -3.81 0.62 28.47
N GLN A 140 -3.74 -0.03 29.61
CA GLN A 140 -4.92 -0.45 30.37
C GLN A 140 -4.68 -0.23 31.85
N ALA A 141 -5.70 0.31 32.50
CA ALA A 141 -5.78 0.40 33.95
C ALA A 141 -7.06 -0.30 34.43
N SER A 142 -6.96 -1.10 35.45
CA SER A 142 -8.13 -1.75 36.07
C SER A 142 -7.96 -1.88 37.58
N GLY A 143 -9.07 -1.79 38.30
CA GLY A 143 -9.06 -1.89 39.75
C GLY A 143 -10.43 -1.63 40.33
N GLY A 144 -10.47 -1.48 41.64
CA GLY A 144 -11.69 -1.13 42.36
C GLY A 144 -11.82 -1.89 43.66
N ASN A 145 -13.00 -1.77 44.23
CA ASN A 145 -13.38 -2.44 45.48
C ASN A 145 -14.67 -3.27 45.26
N GLU A 146 -15.27 -3.74 46.32
CA GLU A 146 -16.50 -4.53 46.23
C GLU A 146 -17.66 -3.71 45.65
N ASN A 147 -17.69 -2.40 45.87
CA ASN A 147 -18.77 -1.51 45.49
C ASN A 147 -18.55 -0.88 44.11
N VAL A 148 -17.28 -0.63 43.72
CA VAL A 148 -16.96 0.04 42.44
C VAL A 148 -15.79 -0.68 41.79
N ARG A 149 -15.95 -1.03 40.54
CA ARG A 149 -14.89 -1.64 39.71
C ARG A 149 -14.79 -0.91 38.39
N TYR A 150 -13.59 -0.67 37.94
CA TYR A 150 -13.32 0.03 36.69
C TYR A 150 -12.29 -0.69 35.85
N MET A 151 -12.42 -0.49 34.58
CA MET A 151 -11.40 -0.79 33.56
C MET A 151 -11.40 0.33 32.54
N ILE A 152 -10.23 0.90 32.32
CA ILE A 152 -9.99 1.96 31.33
C ILE A 152 -8.90 1.44 30.41
N GLY A 153 -9.13 1.48 29.13
CA GLY A 153 -8.17 1.12 28.09
C GLY A 153 -8.05 2.25 27.07
N ALA A 154 -6.84 2.53 26.66
CA ALA A 154 -6.53 3.42 25.53
C ALA A 154 -5.62 2.70 24.57
N GLY A 155 -5.90 2.80 23.28
CA GLY A 155 -5.12 2.21 22.23
C GLY A 155 -4.80 3.21 21.13
N TYR A 156 -3.58 3.19 20.65
CA TYR A 156 -3.11 3.92 19.49
C TYR A 156 -2.51 2.93 18.50
N TYR A 157 -2.94 3.02 17.27
CA TYR A 157 -2.45 2.23 16.16
C TYR A 157 -2.16 3.16 15.00
N ASP A 158 -0.96 3.08 14.48
CA ASP A 158 -0.51 3.88 13.35
C ASP A 158 0.23 3.00 12.37
N GLU A 159 -0.19 3.04 11.11
CA GLU A 159 0.32 2.23 10.04
C GLU A 159 0.65 3.12 8.84
N GLU A 160 1.91 3.15 8.47
CA GLU A 160 2.36 3.65 7.17
C GLU A 160 2.39 2.47 6.20
N GLY A 161 1.64 2.57 5.11
CA GLY A 161 1.59 1.52 4.11
C GLY A 161 2.86 1.41 3.28
N ILE A 162 3.01 0.29 2.59
CA ILE A 162 4.14 0.03 1.70
C ILE A 162 4.08 0.90 0.43
N ALA A 163 2.88 1.27 -0.01
CA ALA A 163 2.69 2.29 -1.06
C ALA A 163 2.75 3.69 -0.44
N VAL A 164 3.44 4.61 -1.12
CA VAL A 164 3.55 6.01 -0.68
C VAL A 164 2.16 6.63 -0.54
N ASN A 165 1.97 7.49 0.46
CA ASN A 165 0.71 8.15 0.79
C ASN A 165 -0.44 7.21 1.22
N THR A 166 -0.17 5.97 1.54
CA THR A 166 -1.16 5.08 2.15
C THR A 166 -0.89 4.91 3.63
N GLY A 167 -1.94 4.93 4.43
CA GLY A 167 -1.79 4.77 5.87
C GLY A 167 -3.12 4.64 6.59
N PHE A 168 -3.03 4.25 7.83
CA PHE A 168 -4.17 4.09 8.71
C PHE A 168 -3.81 4.42 10.16
N THR A 169 -4.48 5.39 10.71
CA THR A 169 -4.34 5.75 12.13
C THR A 169 -5.63 5.47 12.86
N ARG A 170 -5.54 4.87 14.03
CA ARG A 170 -6.67 4.60 14.90
C ARG A 170 -6.34 4.92 16.34
N PHE A 171 -7.18 5.71 16.96
CA PHE A 171 -7.18 5.93 18.40
C PHE A 171 -8.47 5.38 18.98
N ASN A 172 -8.39 4.65 20.07
CA ASN A 172 -9.56 4.13 20.76
C ASN A 172 -9.44 4.24 22.29
N VAL A 173 -10.55 4.58 22.92
CA VAL A 173 -10.71 4.55 24.38
C VAL A 173 -11.88 3.67 24.71
N LEU A 174 -11.70 2.82 25.70
CA LEU A 174 -12.74 1.97 26.26
C LEU A 174 -12.76 2.14 27.78
N THR A 175 -13.91 2.43 28.33
CA THR A 175 -14.10 2.52 29.78
C THR A 175 -15.26 1.62 30.18
N ASN A 176 -15.04 0.72 31.12
CA ASN A 176 -16.05 -0.10 31.76
C ASN A 176 -16.09 0.26 33.24
N LEU A 177 -17.26 0.60 33.73
CA LEU A 177 -17.52 0.89 35.12
C LEU A 177 -18.64 -0.01 35.64
N THR A 178 -18.41 -0.68 36.75
CA THR A 178 -19.43 -1.42 37.48
C THR A 178 -19.56 -0.80 38.86
N ALA A 179 -20.75 -0.34 39.24
CA ALA A 179 -21.06 0.17 40.55
C ALA A 179 -22.15 -0.68 41.21
N MET A 180 -21.96 -0.97 42.48
CA MET A 180 -22.90 -1.70 43.33
C MET A 180 -23.24 -0.88 44.56
N PRO A 181 -24.08 0.19 44.42
CA PRO A 181 -24.38 1.08 45.52
C PRO A 181 -25.20 0.42 46.63
N ALA A 182 -25.85 -0.69 46.36
CA ALA A 182 -26.58 -1.48 47.36
C ALA A 182 -26.46 -2.97 47.02
N LYS A 183 -26.61 -3.87 48.00
CA LYS A 183 -26.47 -5.32 47.86
C LYS A 183 -27.35 -5.96 46.75
N LYS A 184 -28.45 -5.30 46.37
CA LYS A 184 -29.36 -5.78 45.33
C LYS A 184 -29.33 -4.93 44.06
N LEU A 185 -28.53 -3.88 43.99
CA LEU A 185 -28.47 -2.95 42.86
C LEU A 185 -27.07 -2.99 42.24
N ARG A 186 -27.02 -3.35 40.97
CA ARG A 186 -25.80 -3.30 40.15
C ARG A 186 -26.04 -2.44 38.93
N MET A 187 -25.12 -1.53 38.69
CA MET A 187 -25.09 -0.64 37.53
C MET A 187 -23.83 -0.93 36.74
N ASP A 188 -23.97 -1.24 35.48
CA ASP A 188 -22.84 -1.41 34.53
C ASP A 188 -22.91 -0.29 33.48
N GLY A 189 -21.86 0.47 33.35
CA GLY A 189 -21.67 1.49 32.32
C GLY A 189 -20.50 1.15 31.43
N GLN A 190 -20.66 1.33 30.13
CA GLN A 190 -19.59 1.20 29.16
C GLN A 190 -19.58 2.42 28.26
N PHE A 191 -18.39 3.00 28.12
CA PHE A 191 -18.12 4.07 27.16
C PHE A 191 -17.04 3.61 26.19
N SER A 192 -17.26 3.84 24.89
CA SER A 192 -16.32 3.50 23.85
C SER A 192 -16.24 4.64 22.84
N LEU A 193 -15.03 5.14 22.61
CA LEU A 193 -14.73 6.12 21.59
C LEU A 193 -13.69 5.54 20.63
N THR A 194 -13.91 5.68 19.34
CA THR A 194 -12.93 5.28 18.32
C THR A 194 -12.86 6.38 17.27
N TYR A 195 -11.67 6.89 17.07
CA TYR A 195 -11.33 7.76 15.94
C TYR A 195 -10.50 6.96 14.94
N ARG A 196 -10.76 7.14 13.66
CA ARG A 196 -10.04 6.49 12.58
C ARG A 196 -9.78 7.50 11.48
N ASP A 197 -8.56 7.46 10.98
CA ASP A 197 -8.17 8.19 9.79
C ASP A 197 -7.52 7.22 8.80
N ARG A 198 -7.78 7.39 7.53
CA ARG A 198 -7.25 6.53 6.48
C ARG A 198 -6.89 7.37 5.26
N SER A 199 -5.59 7.41 4.95
CA SER A 199 -5.09 7.93 3.69
C SER A 199 -5.06 6.83 2.63
N ARG A 200 -5.53 7.21 1.44
CA ARG A 200 -5.48 6.38 0.24
C ARG A 200 -4.72 7.19 -0.79
N GLY A 201 -3.51 6.73 -1.15
CA GLY A 201 -2.68 7.35 -2.17
C GLY A 201 -3.38 7.53 -3.52
#